data_799a772e7358b648f9d5178000c27e05
#
_entry.id   799a772e7358b648f9d5178000c27e05
#
_cell.length_a   1.000
_cell.length_b   1.000
_cell.length_c   1.000
_cell.angle_alpha   90.00
_cell.angle_beta   90.00
_cell.angle_gamma   90.00
#
_symmetry.space_group_name_H-M   'P 1'
#
loop_
_entity.id
_entity.type
_entity.pdbx_description
1 polymer ?
#
loop_
_entity_poly.entity_id
_entity_poly.type
_entity_poly.pdbx_seq_one_letter_code
_entity_poly.pdbx_strand_id
1 'polypeptide(L)'
;MTDRPTPELKAPDKGPLLLLSQSFAAWLAAADVCLALTTYQAGRLFFIGRKDDGGIRAHERIIEQCQGLWTDGQTLWTSARYMLWRFENVLAAGATTPQGADRKFVPREGRVTGRTDIHDIGMGEIDGVRAPVFVNTLFSCLATVSDKGSFRPLWRPSFIRALVPEDRCHLNGLAMDGTRPAYVSAVSRSDVADGWRERRSNGGIVIDVASGEIVASGLSMPHSPRLYDGRLWLLNSGTGEFGTIDRMSGAFTPVAFCPGYARGLAF
;
A
#
# COMPACT_ATOMS: atom_id res chain seq x y z
N MET A 1 -1.28 -56.19 -11.99
CA MET A 1 -0.39 -55.11 -11.51
C MET A 1 -0.41 -54.03 -12.58
N THR A 2 -1.18 -53.00 -12.39
CA THR A 2 -1.28 -51.86 -13.33
C THR A 2 -0.26 -50.84 -12.92
N ASP A 3 0.74 -50.66 -13.79
CA ASP A 3 1.79 -49.66 -13.68
C ASP A 3 1.14 -48.29 -13.71
N ARG A 4 1.16 -47.53 -12.57
CA ARG A 4 0.76 -46.12 -12.54
C ARG A 4 1.95 -45.31 -13.00
N PRO A 5 1.79 -44.47 -14.02
CA PRO A 5 2.89 -43.61 -14.43
C PRO A 5 3.26 -42.64 -13.28
N THR A 6 4.55 -42.60 -13.00
CA THR A 6 5.14 -41.62 -12.04
C THR A 6 4.80 -40.22 -12.53
N PRO A 7 4.27 -39.31 -11.69
CA PRO A 7 4.00 -37.94 -12.12
C PRO A 7 5.32 -37.28 -12.50
N GLU A 8 5.40 -36.80 -13.73
CA GLU A 8 6.49 -35.89 -14.16
C GLU A 8 6.55 -34.70 -13.24
N LEU A 9 7.64 -34.54 -12.52
CA LEU A 9 7.96 -33.34 -11.78
C LEU A 9 8.08 -32.20 -12.80
N LYS A 10 7.06 -31.33 -12.86
CA LYS A 10 7.15 -30.09 -13.62
C LYS A 10 8.42 -29.36 -13.23
N ALA A 11 9.21 -28.95 -14.23
CA ALA A 11 10.37 -28.10 -14.03
C ALA A 11 9.98 -26.91 -13.13
N PRO A 12 10.87 -26.45 -12.22
CA PRO A 12 10.54 -25.33 -11.34
C PRO A 12 10.12 -24.13 -12.18
N ASP A 13 8.96 -23.57 -11.85
CA ASP A 13 8.42 -22.39 -12.48
C ASP A 13 9.50 -21.31 -12.48
N LYS A 14 9.94 -20.91 -13.67
CA LYS A 14 10.90 -19.80 -13.77
C LYS A 14 10.18 -18.60 -13.19
N GLY A 15 10.66 -18.12 -12.05
CA GLY A 15 10.10 -16.94 -11.36
C GLY A 15 9.86 -15.76 -12.31
N PRO A 16 9.22 -14.69 -11.88
CA PRO A 16 8.80 -13.59 -12.74
C PRO A 16 10.00 -13.01 -13.50
N LEU A 17 9.81 -12.71 -14.77
CA LEU A 17 10.79 -11.99 -15.56
C LEU A 17 10.85 -10.54 -15.05
N LEU A 18 11.95 -10.19 -14.38
CA LEU A 18 12.22 -8.83 -13.91
C LEU A 18 13.16 -8.13 -14.89
N LEU A 19 12.73 -6.96 -15.37
CA LEU A 19 13.59 -6.03 -16.09
C LEU A 19 14.10 -4.99 -15.10
N LEU A 20 15.40 -4.94 -14.89
CA LEU A 20 16.06 -4.11 -13.90
C LEU A 20 17.01 -3.13 -14.60
N SER A 21 17.12 -1.90 -14.07
CA SER A 21 18.19 -1.00 -14.50
C SER A 21 19.56 -1.54 -14.06
N GLN A 22 20.61 -1.17 -14.77
CA GLN A 22 21.98 -1.60 -14.44
C GLN A 22 22.41 -1.17 -13.03
N SER A 23 21.92 -0.03 -12.53
CA SER A 23 22.26 0.50 -11.21
C SER A 23 21.40 -0.04 -10.06
N PHE A 24 20.34 -0.82 -10.35
CA PHE A 24 19.35 -1.20 -9.33
C PHE A 24 19.96 -2.03 -8.19
N ALA A 25 20.81 -3.02 -8.52
CA ALA A 25 21.47 -3.83 -7.51
C ALA A 25 22.43 -3.01 -6.64
N ALA A 26 23.19 -2.09 -7.25
CA ALA A 26 24.07 -1.18 -6.54
C ALA A 26 23.29 -0.20 -5.63
N TRP A 27 22.14 0.28 -6.09
CA TRP A 27 21.26 1.13 -5.30
C TRP A 27 20.70 0.40 -4.07
N LEU A 28 20.18 -0.84 -4.23
CA LEU A 28 19.73 -1.65 -3.09
C LEU A 28 20.87 -1.90 -2.10
N ALA A 29 22.11 -2.10 -2.59
CA ALA A 29 23.27 -2.29 -1.75
C ALA A 29 23.64 -1.03 -0.96
N ALA A 30 23.65 0.13 -1.61
CA ALA A 30 23.99 1.41 -0.99
C ALA A 30 22.94 1.86 0.03
N ALA A 31 21.66 1.61 -0.24
CA ALA A 31 20.56 1.90 0.66
C ALA A 31 20.39 0.85 1.77
N ASP A 32 21.04 -0.30 1.66
CA ASP A 32 20.91 -1.47 2.56
C ASP A 32 19.45 -1.88 2.82
N VAL A 33 18.67 -1.96 1.76
CA VAL A 33 17.23 -2.27 1.81
C VAL A 33 16.85 -3.47 0.95
N CYS A 34 15.73 -4.10 1.33
CA CYS A 34 14.91 -4.96 0.48
C CYS A 34 13.58 -4.28 0.22
N LEU A 35 12.93 -4.62 -0.88
CA LEU A 35 11.64 -4.06 -1.24
C LEU A 35 10.53 -5.10 -1.09
N ALA A 36 9.39 -4.67 -0.56
CA ALA A 36 8.13 -5.40 -0.65
C ALA A 36 7.17 -4.59 -1.54
N LEU A 37 6.58 -5.23 -2.54
CA LEU A 37 5.70 -4.59 -3.51
C LEU A 37 4.42 -5.40 -3.68
N THR A 38 3.30 -4.73 -3.85
CA THR A 38 2.03 -5.35 -4.22
C THR A 38 1.64 -4.96 -5.65
N THR A 39 0.94 -5.87 -6.35
CA THR A 39 0.40 -5.62 -7.68
C THR A 39 -1.08 -5.96 -7.70
N TYR A 40 -1.94 -4.97 -7.91
CA TYR A 40 -3.38 -5.15 -7.83
C TYR A 40 -3.94 -6.13 -8.85
N GLN A 41 -3.70 -5.88 -10.15
CA GLN A 41 -4.27 -6.68 -11.24
C GLN A 41 -3.68 -8.10 -11.30
N ALA A 42 -2.37 -8.21 -11.14
CA ALA A 42 -1.69 -9.51 -11.15
C ALA A 42 -1.84 -10.28 -9.83
N GLY A 43 -2.30 -9.62 -8.75
CA GLY A 43 -2.50 -10.25 -7.44
C GLY A 43 -1.22 -10.87 -6.90
N ARG A 44 -0.13 -10.10 -6.85
CA ARG A 44 1.18 -10.57 -6.37
C ARG A 44 1.73 -9.68 -5.28
N LEU A 45 2.25 -10.30 -4.25
CA LEU A 45 3.17 -9.70 -3.28
C LEU A 45 4.57 -10.16 -3.65
N PHE A 46 5.45 -9.20 -3.97
CA PHE A 46 6.86 -9.44 -4.29
C PHE A 46 7.73 -9.03 -3.12
N PHE A 47 8.81 -9.80 -2.92
CA PHE A 47 9.96 -9.42 -2.12
C PHE A 47 11.17 -9.38 -3.04
N ILE A 48 11.86 -8.26 -3.10
CA ILE A 48 13.05 -8.04 -3.92
C ILE A 48 14.20 -7.70 -3.01
N GLY A 49 15.24 -8.50 -3.07
CA GLY A 49 16.44 -8.35 -2.26
C GLY A 49 17.70 -8.71 -3.03
N ARG A 50 18.82 -8.69 -2.32
CA ARG A 50 20.16 -9.02 -2.86
C ARG A 50 20.51 -10.47 -2.58
N LYS A 51 21.36 -11.03 -3.40
CA LYS A 51 22.11 -12.26 -3.17
C LYS A 51 23.55 -11.91 -2.73
N ASP A 52 24.24 -12.90 -2.13
CA ASP A 52 25.63 -12.74 -1.71
C ASP A 52 26.58 -12.50 -2.89
N ASP A 53 26.22 -12.97 -4.10
CA ASP A 53 26.96 -12.75 -5.35
C ASP A 53 26.72 -11.35 -5.98
N GLY A 54 25.97 -10.48 -5.31
CA GLY A 54 25.59 -9.16 -5.79
C GLY A 54 24.40 -9.16 -6.77
N GLY A 55 23.88 -10.32 -7.12
CA GLY A 55 22.69 -10.45 -7.96
C GLY A 55 21.39 -10.09 -7.23
N ILE A 56 20.30 -9.99 -7.97
CA ILE A 56 18.98 -9.75 -7.41
C ILE A 56 18.23 -11.06 -7.20
N ARG A 57 17.55 -11.13 -6.07
CA ARG A 57 16.59 -12.18 -5.75
C ARG A 57 15.19 -11.57 -5.73
N ALA A 58 14.26 -12.19 -6.43
CA ALA A 58 12.85 -11.90 -6.31
C ALA A 58 12.10 -13.15 -5.84
N HIS A 59 11.17 -12.94 -4.93
CA HIS A 59 10.25 -13.96 -4.45
C HIS A 59 8.84 -13.42 -4.55
N GLU A 60 7.89 -14.23 -5.00
CA GLU A 60 6.49 -13.80 -5.12
C GLU A 60 5.54 -14.72 -4.36
N ARG A 61 4.41 -14.14 -3.97
CA ARG A 61 3.24 -14.84 -3.45
C ARG A 61 1.99 -14.35 -4.16
N ILE A 62 1.08 -15.27 -4.45
CA ILE A 62 -0.24 -14.95 -4.96
C ILE A 62 -1.09 -14.45 -3.79
N ILE A 63 -1.55 -13.21 -3.87
CA ILE A 63 -2.51 -12.60 -2.95
C ILE A 63 -3.49 -11.80 -3.81
N GLU A 64 -4.70 -12.30 -3.97
CA GLU A 64 -5.69 -11.74 -4.89
C GLU A 64 -6.00 -10.27 -4.57
N GLN A 65 -5.86 -9.39 -5.57
CA GLN A 65 -6.16 -7.95 -5.47
C GLN A 65 -5.43 -7.25 -4.30
N CYS A 66 -4.19 -7.65 -4.00
CA CYS A 66 -3.43 -6.97 -2.96
C CYS A 66 -3.01 -5.57 -3.41
N GLN A 67 -3.20 -4.57 -2.54
CA GLN A 67 -2.81 -3.18 -2.76
C GLN A 67 -2.14 -2.59 -1.52
N GLY A 68 -2.92 -2.29 -0.48
CA GLY A 68 -2.39 -1.75 0.76
C GLY A 68 -1.30 -2.64 1.34
N LEU A 69 -0.17 -2.03 1.67
CA LEU A 69 1.00 -2.71 2.22
C LEU A 69 1.65 -1.82 3.28
N TRP A 70 1.98 -2.41 4.42
CA TRP A 70 2.78 -1.78 5.46
C TRP A 70 3.75 -2.79 6.07
N THR A 71 4.96 -2.35 6.41
CA THR A 71 5.94 -3.18 7.13
C THR A 71 6.88 -2.32 7.95
N ASP A 72 7.36 -2.88 9.06
CA ASP A 72 8.48 -2.37 9.86
C ASP A 72 9.72 -3.30 9.77
N GLY A 73 9.72 -4.22 8.80
CA GLY A 73 10.78 -5.21 8.62
C GLY A 73 10.62 -6.47 9.49
N GLN A 74 9.77 -6.46 10.52
CA GLN A 74 9.44 -7.64 11.35
C GLN A 74 8.00 -8.08 11.12
N THR A 75 7.08 -7.16 11.12
CA THR A 75 5.66 -7.38 10.81
C THR A 75 5.36 -6.80 9.43
N LEU A 76 4.52 -7.48 8.66
CA LEU A 76 4.01 -7.02 7.39
C LEU A 76 2.50 -7.19 7.36
N TRP A 77 1.79 -6.11 7.04
CA TRP A 77 0.36 -6.12 6.75
C TRP A 77 0.12 -5.90 5.26
N THR A 78 -0.76 -6.69 4.66
CA THR A 78 -1.19 -6.47 3.28
C THR A 78 -2.67 -6.78 3.11
N SER A 79 -3.33 -5.99 2.27
CA SER A 79 -4.70 -6.25 1.89
C SER A 79 -4.80 -7.37 0.85
N ALA A 80 -5.92 -8.07 0.87
CA ALA A 80 -6.38 -8.96 -0.19
C ALA A 80 -7.84 -8.63 -0.49
N ARG A 81 -8.43 -9.26 -1.48
CA ARG A 81 -9.80 -8.98 -1.95
C ARG A 81 -10.86 -8.90 -0.84
N TYR A 82 -10.78 -9.81 0.14
CA TYR A 82 -11.77 -9.95 1.22
C TYR A 82 -11.14 -10.02 2.60
N MET A 83 -9.82 -9.86 2.69
CA MET A 83 -9.06 -10.09 3.92
C MET A 83 -7.94 -9.07 4.08
N LEU A 84 -7.56 -8.85 5.32
CA LEU A 84 -6.32 -8.20 5.71
C LEU A 84 -5.41 -9.26 6.34
N TRP A 85 -4.21 -9.44 5.80
CA TRP A 85 -3.25 -10.43 6.25
C TRP A 85 -2.14 -9.78 7.06
N ARG A 86 -1.75 -10.44 8.17
CA ARG A 86 -0.55 -10.16 8.93
C ARG A 86 0.45 -11.31 8.77
N PHE A 87 1.66 -10.92 8.41
CA PHE A 87 2.83 -11.81 8.35
C PHE A 87 3.83 -11.37 9.39
N GLU A 88 4.57 -12.34 9.96
CA GLU A 88 5.69 -12.08 10.85
C GLU A 88 6.98 -12.66 10.28
N ASN A 89 8.08 -11.93 10.42
CA ASN A 89 9.40 -12.47 10.21
C ASN A 89 9.71 -13.49 11.32
N VAL A 90 9.98 -14.74 10.94
CA VAL A 90 10.23 -15.84 11.89
C VAL A 90 11.70 -16.16 12.08
N LEU A 91 12.60 -15.41 11.47
CA LEU A 91 14.04 -15.56 11.67
C LEU A 91 14.47 -14.80 12.92
N ALA A 92 15.32 -15.43 13.72
CA ALA A 92 16.03 -14.75 14.79
C ALA A 92 16.96 -13.66 14.22
N ALA A 93 17.32 -12.69 15.05
CA ALA A 93 18.27 -11.65 14.65
C ALA A 93 19.61 -12.29 14.20
N GLY A 94 20.09 -11.88 13.02
CA GLY A 94 21.29 -12.38 12.40
C GLY A 94 21.18 -13.77 11.75
N ALA A 95 20.03 -14.44 11.84
CA ALA A 95 19.82 -15.71 11.17
C ALA A 95 19.43 -15.49 9.70
N THR A 96 19.81 -16.46 8.85
CA THR A 96 19.41 -16.51 7.44
C THR A 96 18.74 -17.82 7.09
N THR A 97 17.95 -17.82 6.02
CA THR A 97 17.42 -19.06 5.44
C THR A 97 18.57 -19.85 4.76
N PRO A 98 18.37 -21.14 4.46
CA PRO A 98 19.35 -21.91 3.67
C PRO A 98 19.68 -21.28 2.31
N GLN A 99 18.81 -20.40 1.80
CA GLN A 99 19.01 -19.66 0.56
C GLN A 99 19.64 -18.26 0.79
N GLY A 100 20.09 -17.95 2.01
CA GLY A 100 20.75 -16.68 2.34
C GLY A 100 19.82 -15.47 2.50
N ALA A 101 18.49 -15.65 2.65
CA ALA A 101 17.62 -14.54 2.95
C ALA A 101 17.58 -14.24 4.44
N ASP A 102 17.70 -12.97 4.82
CA ASP A 102 17.71 -12.45 6.20
C ASP A 102 16.31 -12.20 6.76
N ARG A 103 15.28 -12.44 5.96
CA ARG A 103 13.86 -12.35 6.37
C ARG A 103 13.06 -13.54 5.83
N LYS A 104 12.15 -14.03 6.66
CA LYS A 104 11.21 -15.10 6.29
C LYS A 104 9.85 -14.76 6.86
N PHE A 105 9.03 -14.07 6.07
CA PHE A 105 7.66 -13.74 6.44
C PHE A 105 6.73 -14.94 6.31
N VAL A 106 5.99 -15.25 7.37
CA VAL A 106 4.95 -16.28 7.38
C VAL A 106 3.62 -15.69 7.85
N PRO A 107 2.49 -16.12 7.27
CA PRO A 107 1.18 -15.61 7.69
C PRO A 107 0.89 -16.05 9.14
N ARG A 108 0.41 -15.13 9.96
CA ARG A 108 0.04 -15.35 11.36
C ARG A 108 -1.40 -15.01 11.67
N GLU A 109 -1.98 -14.12 10.88
CA GLU A 109 -3.34 -13.67 11.09
C GLU A 109 -4.00 -13.32 9.77
N GLY A 110 -5.28 -13.69 9.63
CA GLY A 110 -6.14 -13.27 8.54
C GLY A 110 -7.43 -12.70 9.12
N ARG A 111 -7.73 -11.44 8.82
CA ARG A 111 -8.97 -10.76 9.22
C ARG A 111 -9.90 -10.67 8.02
N VAL A 112 -11.08 -11.24 8.12
CA VAL A 112 -12.10 -11.13 7.08
C VAL A 112 -12.69 -9.71 7.16
N THR A 113 -12.48 -8.93 6.10
CA THR A 113 -12.98 -7.56 6.01
C THR A 113 -14.19 -7.41 5.09
N GLY A 114 -14.54 -8.48 4.36
CA GLY A 114 -15.40 -8.35 3.21
C GLY A 114 -14.73 -7.52 2.11
N ARG A 115 -15.48 -7.10 1.11
CA ARG A 115 -14.97 -6.24 0.04
C ARG A 115 -14.85 -4.81 0.54
N THR A 116 -13.64 -4.30 0.68
CA THR A 116 -13.32 -2.97 1.21
C THR A 116 -12.45 -2.16 0.27
N ASP A 117 -11.76 -2.83 -0.66
CA ASP A 117 -10.82 -2.24 -1.61
C ASP A 117 -9.75 -1.38 -0.90
N ILE A 118 -8.98 -2.02 -0.01
CA ILE A 118 -7.99 -1.34 0.85
C ILE A 118 -6.81 -0.89 0.02
N HIS A 119 -6.67 0.42 -0.18
CA HIS A 119 -5.63 1.02 -1.00
C HIS A 119 -4.34 1.33 -0.24
N ASP A 120 -4.41 1.65 1.04
CA ASP A 120 -3.25 2.00 1.85
C ASP A 120 -3.42 1.55 3.29
N ILE A 121 -2.31 1.31 4.00
CA ILE A 121 -2.28 0.84 5.38
C ILE A 121 -1.22 1.62 6.14
N GLY A 122 -1.56 2.09 7.34
CA GLY A 122 -0.66 2.58 8.35
C GLY A 122 -0.82 1.82 9.66
N MET A 123 0.10 1.98 10.60
CA MET A 123 -0.06 1.47 11.95
C MET A 123 -0.39 2.60 12.91
N GLY A 124 -1.54 2.50 13.55
CA GLY A 124 -2.03 3.48 14.51
C GLY A 124 -2.07 2.93 15.93
N GLU A 125 -2.37 3.82 16.87
CA GLU A 125 -2.78 3.47 18.22
C GLU A 125 -4.28 3.68 18.34
N ILE A 126 -5.02 2.59 18.53
CA ILE A 126 -6.47 2.57 18.59
C ILE A 126 -6.87 2.00 19.95
N ASP A 127 -7.51 2.81 20.78
CA ASP A 127 -7.92 2.46 22.15
C ASP A 127 -6.73 1.93 22.99
N GLY A 128 -5.53 2.55 22.81
CA GLY A 128 -4.31 2.15 23.52
C GLY A 128 -3.62 0.90 22.96
N VAL A 129 -4.09 0.36 21.81
CA VAL A 129 -3.51 -0.82 21.19
C VAL A 129 -3.00 -0.48 19.79
N ARG A 130 -1.78 -0.94 19.47
CA ARG A 130 -1.22 -0.82 18.12
C ARG A 130 -2.02 -1.69 17.14
N ALA A 131 -2.65 -1.07 16.16
CA ALA A 131 -3.52 -1.74 15.21
C ALA A 131 -3.37 -1.14 13.79
N PRO A 132 -3.66 -1.92 12.73
CA PRO A 132 -3.67 -1.38 11.38
C PRO A 132 -4.81 -0.36 11.20
N VAL A 133 -4.46 0.79 10.66
CA VAL A 133 -5.40 1.79 10.13
C VAL A 133 -5.31 1.72 8.62
N PHE A 134 -6.44 1.55 7.95
CA PHE A 134 -6.45 1.39 6.51
C PHE A 134 -7.47 2.27 5.81
N VAL A 135 -7.16 2.60 4.57
CA VAL A 135 -8.08 3.29 3.68
C VAL A 135 -9.08 2.29 3.12
N ASN A 136 -10.32 2.40 3.55
CA ASN A 136 -11.44 1.65 2.99
C ASN A 136 -12.06 2.46 1.85
N THR A 137 -11.55 2.26 0.64
CA THR A 137 -11.92 3.03 -0.55
C THR A 137 -13.38 2.84 -0.90
N LEU A 138 -13.86 1.60 -0.86
CA LEU A 138 -15.24 1.29 -1.22
C LEU A 138 -16.26 2.03 -0.33
N PHE A 139 -15.95 2.21 0.96
CA PHE A 139 -16.80 2.91 1.92
C PHE A 139 -16.38 4.38 2.17
N SER A 140 -15.35 4.86 1.46
CA SER A 140 -14.84 6.24 1.57
C SER A 140 -14.51 6.65 3.00
N CYS A 141 -13.79 5.80 3.76
CA CYS A 141 -13.44 6.07 5.15
C CYS A 141 -12.05 5.51 5.53
N LEU A 142 -11.50 5.98 6.64
CA LEU A 142 -10.46 5.26 7.37
C LEU A 142 -11.13 4.26 8.31
N ALA A 143 -10.55 3.09 8.42
CA ALA A 143 -11.06 2.02 9.26
C ALA A 143 -9.93 1.22 9.92
N THR A 144 -10.29 0.41 10.89
CA THR A 144 -9.43 -0.60 11.50
C THR A 144 -10.14 -1.95 11.53
N VAL A 145 -9.44 -2.99 11.95
CA VAL A 145 -10.01 -4.33 12.13
C VAL A 145 -11.10 -4.33 13.21
N SER A 146 -12.02 -5.28 13.09
CA SER A 146 -13.12 -5.48 14.05
C SER A 146 -13.26 -6.95 14.37
N ASP A 147 -13.57 -7.28 15.61
CA ASP A 147 -13.86 -8.65 16.05
C ASP A 147 -15.33 -9.05 15.80
N LYS A 148 -16.22 -8.05 15.58
CA LYS A 148 -17.67 -8.27 15.43
C LYS A 148 -18.21 -7.94 14.04
N GLY A 149 -17.46 -7.17 13.25
CA GLY A 149 -17.88 -6.74 11.93
C GLY A 149 -16.77 -6.87 10.91
N SER A 150 -17.06 -6.54 9.67
CA SER A 150 -16.07 -6.54 8.58
C SER A 150 -14.93 -5.55 8.81
N PHE A 151 -15.23 -4.42 9.44
CA PHE A 151 -14.29 -3.38 9.85
C PHE A 151 -14.95 -2.47 10.89
N ARG A 152 -14.14 -1.66 11.56
CA ARG A 152 -14.59 -0.56 12.43
C ARG A 152 -14.19 0.77 11.78
N PRO A 153 -15.14 1.65 11.40
CA PRO A 153 -14.82 2.96 10.87
C PRO A 153 -14.20 3.84 11.97
N LEU A 154 -13.18 4.61 11.61
CA LEU A 154 -12.48 5.54 12.48
C LEU A 154 -12.75 7.00 12.11
N TRP A 155 -12.77 7.29 10.82
CA TRP A 155 -12.93 8.63 10.28
C TRP A 155 -13.46 8.59 8.85
N ARG A 156 -14.15 9.62 8.43
CA ARG A 156 -14.56 9.84 7.03
C ARG A 156 -14.54 11.33 6.69
N PRO A 157 -14.35 11.71 5.42
CA PRO A 157 -14.52 13.09 5.00
C PRO A 157 -15.91 13.63 5.36
N SER A 158 -16.01 14.88 5.80
CA SER A 158 -17.26 15.51 6.24
C SER A 158 -18.33 15.56 5.14
N PHE A 159 -17.92 15.57 3.87
CA PHE A 159 -18.83 15.55 2.72
C PHE A 159 -19.41 14.16 2.40
N ILE A 160 -18.88 13.08 2.97
CA ILE A 160 -19.43 11.72 2.84
C ILE A 160 -20.54 11.52 3.87
N ARG A 161 -21.79 11.49 3.42
CA ARG A 161 -22.96 11.45 4.29
C ARG A 161 -23.33 10.07 4.80
N ALA A 162 -22.95 9.00 4.06
CA ALA A 162 -23.26 7.63 4.44
C ALA A 162 -22.07 6.69 4.20
N LEU A 163 -21.89 5.71 5.09
CA LEU A 163 -20.95 4.61 4.91
C LEU A 163 -21.62 3.49 4.11
N VAL A 164 -21.49 3.55 2.80
CA VAL A 164 -22.07 2.60 1.84
C VAL A 164 -21.00 2.16 0.84
N PRO A 165 -21.07 0.94 0.29
CA PRO A 165 -20.05 0.39 -0.60
C PRO A 165 -20.20 0.92 -2.04
N GLU A 166 -20.03 2.23 -2.23
CA GLU A 166 -20.28 2.91 -3.50
C GLU A 166 -19.07 3.66 -4.07
N ASP A 167 -17.92 3.59 -3.42
CA ASP A 167 -16.68 4.26 -3.87
C ASP A 167 -16.90 5.72 -4.29
N ARG A 168 -17.50 6.53 -3.41
CA ARG A 168 -18.00 7.86 -3.76
C ARG A 168 -16.92 8.88 -4.10
N CYS A 169 -15.83 8.95 -3.32
CA CYS A 169 -14.76 9.93 -3.50
C CYS A 169 -13.43 9.29 -3.94
N HIS A 170 -13.36 7.97 -3.98
CA HIS A 170 -12.15 7.19 -4.17
C HIS A 170 -11.04 7.62 -3.24
N LEU A 171 -11.31 7.48 -1.92
CA LEU A 171 -10.30 7.66 -0.88
C LEU A 171 -9.22 6.61 -1.08
N ASN A 172 -7.93 6.98 -1.24
CA ASN A 172 -6.95 6.04 -1.74
C ASN A 172 -5.57 6.08 -1.07
N GLY A 173 -5.25 7.07 -0.27
CA GLY A 173 -3.94 7.13 0.39
C GLY A 173 -4.00 7.69 1.79
N LEU A 174 -3.04 7.30 2.62
CA LEU A 174 -2.94 7.64 4.03
C LEU A 174 -1.50 8.03 4.39
N ALA A 175 -1.32 9.22 4.93
CA ALA A 175 -0.10 9.63 5.63
C ALA A 175 -0.32 9.54 7.14
N MET A 176 0.62 8.91 7.83
CA MET A 176 0.66 8.86 9.29
C MET A 176 1.62 9.91 9.84
N ASP A 177 1.28 10.47 11.01
CA ASP A 177 2.19 11.22 11.87
C ASP A 177 2.41 10.40 13.15
N GLY A 178 3.51 9.67 13.19
CA GLY A 178 3.71 8.64 14.20
C GLY A 178 2.62 7.58 14.14
N THR A 179 1.80 7.47 15.18
CA THR A 179 0.69 6.53 15.27
C THR A 179 -0.68 7.13 14.91
N ARG A 180 -0.72 8.39 14.44
CA ARG A 180 -1.97 9.08 14.13
C ARG A 180 -2.14 9.25 12.62
N PRO A 181 -3.32 8.96 12.06
CA PRO A 181 -3.67 9.40 10.72
C PRO A 181 -3.57 10.93 10.62
N ALA A 182 -2.79 11.43 9.66
CA ALA A 182 -2.57 12.87 9.50
C ALA A 182 -3.22 13.42 8.23
N TYR A 183 -2.95 12.78 7.09
CA TYR A 183 -3.52 13.22 5.81
C TYR A 183 -4.05 12.03 5.01
N VAL A 184 -5.09 12.28 4.24
CA VAL A 184 -5.61 11.32 3.26
C VAL A 184 -5.72 11.96 1.89
N SER A 185 -5.55 11.16 0.84
CA SER A 185 -5.84 11.59 -0.53
C SER A 185 -7.12 10.97 -1.05
N ALA A 186 -7.86 11.72 -1.85
CA ALA A 186 -9.02 11.25 -2.58
C ALA A 186 -9.03 11.80 -4.01
N VAL A 187 -9.65 11.06 -4.93
CA VAL A 187 -9.71 11.47 -6.35
C VAL A 187 -10.67 12.62 -6.57
N SER A 188 -11.68 12.77 -5.73
CA SER A 188 -12.55 13.95 -5.80
C SER A 188 -13.35 14.20 -4.52
N ARG A 189 -13.84 15.43 -4.37
CA ARG A 189 -14.88 15.78 -3.41
C ARG A 189 -16.24 15.36 -3.94
N SER A 190 -16.56 14.07 -3.87
CA SER A 190 -17.83 13.51 -4.36
C SER A 190 -18.50 12.66 -3.27
N ASP A 191 -19.83 12.77 -3.17
CA ASP A 191 -20.69 11.93 -2.32
C ASP A 191 -21.75 11.20 -3.17
N VAL A 192 -21.42 10.92 -4.42
CA VAL A 192 -22.23 10.17 -5.38
C VAL A 192 -21.50 8.88 -5.75
N ALA A 193 -22.22 7.78 -5.89
CA ALA A 193 -21.68 6.49 -6.30
C ALA A 193 -20.79 6.63 -7.55
N ASP A 194 -19.55 6.14 -7.48
CA ASP A 194 -18.53 6.26 -8.53
C ASP A 194 -18.28 7.70 -9.05
N GLY A 195 -18.72 8.73 -8.35
CA GLY A 195 -18.73 10.13 -8.81
C GLY A 195 -17.34 10.76 -9.02
N TRP A 196 -16.29 10.07 -8.61
CA TRP A 196 -14.92 10.45 -8.86
C TRP A 196 -14.47 10.22 -10.31
N ARG A 197 -15.14 9.32 -11.06
CA ARG A 197 -14.67 8.85 -12.38
C ARG A 197 -14.54 9.95 -13.41
N GLU A 198 -15.45 10.92 -13.39
CA GLU A 198 -15.46 12.07 -14.31
C GLU A 198 -14.49 13.19 -13.88
N ARG A 199 -13.93 13.10 -12.66
CA ARG A 199 -13.08 14.14 -12.05
C ARG A 199 -11.63 13.75 -11.90
N ARG A 200 -11.19 12.71 -12.59
CA ARG A 200 -9.83 12.14 -12.46
C ARG A 200 -8.71 13.11 -12.78
N SER A 201 -8.92 14.02 -13.71
CA SER A 201 -7.85 14.90 -14.22
C SER A 201 -7.46 16.03 -13.25
N ASN A 202 -8.42 16.56 -12.47
CA ASN A 202 -8.19 17.74 -11.63
C ASN A 202 -9.07 17.79 -10.36
N GLY A 203 -9.80 16.72 -10.08
CA GLY A 203 -10.67 16.65 -8.90
C GLY A 203 -9.96 16.25 -7.61
N GLY A 204 -8.70 15.82 -7.72
CA GLY A 204 -7.94 15.25 -6.62
C GLY A 204 -7.70 16.23 -5.48
N ILE A 205 -7.83 15.71 -4.26
CA ILE A 205 -7.70 16.48 -3.02
C ILE A 205 -6.85 15.73 -2.00
N VAL A 206 -6.25 16.51 -1.10
CA VAL A 206 -5.65 16.01 0.14
C VAL A 206 -6.37 16.67 1.31
N ILE A 207 -6.72 15.88 2.31
CA ILE A 207 -7.51 16.30 3.47
C ILE A 207 -6.67 16.09 4.73
N ASP A 208 -6.61 17.08 5.60
CA ASP A 208 -6.11 16.95 6.97
C ASP A 208 -7.15 16.18 7.80
N VAL A 209 -6.74 15.07 8.40
CA VAL A 209 -7.67 14.19 9.12
C VAL A 209 -8.18 14.81 10.41
N ALA A 210 -7.34 15.60 11.09
CA ALA A 210 -7.68 16.18 12.38
C ALA A 210 -8.69 17.33 12.24
N SER A 211 -8.50 18.23 11.28
CA SER A 211 -9.39 19.36 11.04
C SER A 211 -10.56 19.01 10.09
N GLY A 212 -10.38 18.00 9.23
CA GLY A 212 -11.29 17.71 8.13
C GLY A 212 -11.21 18.66 6.95
N GLU A 213 -10.23 19.59 6.96
CA GLU A 213 -10.06 20.59 5.91
C GLU A 213 -9.30 20.03 4.69
N ILE A 214 -9.63 20.53 3.51
CA ILE A 214 -8.92 20.24 2.27
C ILE A 214 -7.68 21.13 2.22
N VAL A 215 -6.49 20.55 2.36
CA VAL A 215 -5.21 21.26 2.36
C VAL A 215 -4.59 21.39 0.97
N ALA A 216 -5.01 20.59 -0.01
CA ALA A 216 -4.62 20.72 -1.41
C ALA A 216 -5.74 20.22 -2.33
N SER A 217 -5.84 20.81 -3.51
CA SER A 217 -6.84 20.46 -4.52
C SER A 217 -6.28 20.64 -5.94
N GLY A 218 -7.06 20.25 -6.96
CA GLY A 218 -6.62 20.36 -8.36
C GLY A 218 -5.64 19.29 -8.80
N LEU A 219 -5.49 18.23 -8.02
CA LEU A 219 -4.57 17.12 -8.31
C LEU A 219 -5.22 16.12 -9.28
N SER A 220 -4.38 15.36 -9.96
CA SER A 220 -4.81 14.28 -10.85
C SER A 220 -4.53 12.92 -10.23
N MET A 221 -5.58 12.24 -9.77
CA MET A 221 -5.47 10.91 -9.16
C MET A 221 -4.36 10.83 -8.09
N PRO A 222 -4.39 11.66 -7.02
CA PRO A 222 -3.33 11.68 -6.01
C PRO A 222 -3.28 10.38 -5.23
N HIS A 223 -2.08 9.80 -5.03
CA HIS A 223 -1.85 8.55 -4.30
C HIS A 223 -0.73 8.68 -3.27
N SER A 224 -0.80 7.80 -2.29
CA SER A 224 0.28 7.53 -1.33
C SER A 224 0.89 8.78 -0.68
N PRO A 225 0.08 9.67 -0.05
CA PRO A 225 0.64 10.75 0.75
C PRO A 225 1.52 10.17 1.84
N ARG A 226 2.67 10.81 2.12
CA ARG A 226 3.58 10.44 3.20
C ARG A 226 4.14 11.68 3.87
N LEU A 227 4.17 11.66 5.21
CA LEU A 227 4.95 12.62 5.98
C LEU A 227 6.36 12.08 6.16
N TYR A 228 7.34 12.77 5.61
CA TYR A 228 8.73 12.42 5.74
C TYR A 228 9.60 13.67 5.74
N ASP A 229 10.55 13.77 6.67
CA ASP A 229 11.44 14.91 6.86
C ASP A 229 10.70 16.27 6.87
N GLY A 230 9.61 16.33 7.67
CA GLY A 230 8.78 17.53 7.83
C GLY A 230 7.95 17.93 6.61
N ARG A 231 8.00 17.18 5.51
CA ARG A 231 7.31 17.47 4.26
C ARG A 231 6.17 16.50 4.02
N LEU A 232 5.14 16.96 3.34
CA LEU A 232 4.06 16.11 2.84
C LEU A 232 4.34 15.74 1.38
N TRP A 233 4.75 14.51 1.16
CA TRP A 233 5.06 13.93 -0.14
C TRP A 233 3.84 13.28 -0.76
N LEU A 234 3.76 13.26 -2.08
CA LEU A 234 2.63 12.71 -2.81
C LEU A 234 3.03 12.23 -4.21
N LEU A 235 2.30 11.24 -4.71
CA LEU A 235 2.27 10.86 -6.12
C LEU A 235 1.05 11.50 -6.78
N ASN A 236 1.26 12.46 -7.69
CA ASN A 236 0.22 12.99 -8.58
C ASN A 236 0.12 12.06 -9.79
N SER A 237 -0.50 10.89 -9.57
CA SER A 237 -0.35 9.71 -10.43
C SER A 237 -0.90 9.90 -11.83
N GLY A 238 -1.94 10.72 -12.00
CA GLY A 238 -2.53 11.00 -13.31
C GLY A 238 -1.63 11.83 -14.22
N THR A 239 -0.68 12.59 -13.65
CA THR A 239 0.34 13.34 -14.40
C THR A 239 1.70 12.63 -14.39
N GLY A 240 1.85 11.55 -13.61
CA GLY A 240 3.11 10.84 -13.47
C GLY A 240 4.16 11.57 -12.65
N GLU A 241 3.76 12.49 -11.77
CA GLU A 241 4.67 13.31 -10.98
C GLU A 241 4.76 12.83 -9.53
N PHE A 242 5.97 12.85 -9.00
CA PHE A 242 6.29 12.74 -7.60
C PHE A 242 6.71 14.10 -7.06
N GLY A 243 6.18 14.53 -5.93
CA GLY A 243 6.49 15.84 -5.39
C GLY A 243 5.98 16.06 -3.96
N THR A 244 6.01 17.34 -3.56
CA THR A 244 5.59 17.77 -2.22
C THR A 244 4.41 18.72 -2.28
N ILE A 245 3.64 18.73 -1.20
CA ILE A 245 2.55 19.69 -0.97
C ILE A 245 3.00 20.69 0.10
N ASP A 246 2.93 21.98 -0.22
CA ASP A 246 2.99 23.04 0.77
C ASP A 246 1.67 23.08 1.53
N ARG A 247 1.70 22.77 2.81
CA ARG A 247 0.50 22.63 3.66
C ARG A 247 -0.22 23.95 3.95
N MET A 248 0.46 25.08 3.74
CA MET A 248 -0.13 26.41 3.97
C MET A 248 -0.85 26.95 2.73
N SER A 249 -0.25 26.78 1.57
CA SER A 249 -0.80 27.25 0.28
C SER A 249 -1.59 26.21 -0.49
N GLY A 250 -1.41 24.92 -0.17
CA GLY A 250 -1.97 23.80 -0.92
C GLY A 250 -1.26 23.53 -2.25
N ALA A 251 -0.17 24.23 -2.54
CA ALA A 251 0.55 24.10 -3.80
C ALA A 251 1.31 22.77 -3.87
N PHE A 252 1.13 22.04 -4.98
CA PHE A 252 1.94 20.88 -5.32
C PHE A 252 3.19 21.33 -6.10
N THR A 253 4.36 20.89 -5.64
CA THR A 253 5.64 21.14 -6.31
C THR A 253 6.22 19.82 -6.78
N PRO A 254 6.28 19.55 -8.11
CA PRO A 254 6.88 18.33 -8.63
C PRO A 254 8.39 18.31 -8.39
N VAL A 255 8.91 17.15 -8.03
CA VAL A 255 10.35 16.89 -7.81
C VAL A 255 10.89 15.95 -8.89
N ALA A 256 10.10 14.97 -9.31
CA ALA A 256 10.50 14.02 -10.33
C ALA A 256 9.29 13.58 -11.18
N PHE A 257 9.56 13.23 -12.43
CA PHE A 257 8.61 12.56 -13.32
C PHE A 257 8.85 11.06 -13.27
N CYS A 258 7.80 10.30 -12.95
CA CYS A 258 7.78 8.85 -12.95
C CYS A 258 6.95 8.39 -14.15
N PRO A 259 7.55 7.86 -15.23
CA PRO A 259 6.80 7.46 -16.41
C PRO A 259 5.80 6.34 -16.06
N GLY A 260 4.52 6.65 -16.17
CA GLY A 260 3.42 5.75 -15.85
C GLY A 260 2.55 6.24 -14.69
N TYR A 261 1.66 5.36 -14.27
CA TYR A 261 0.71 5.61 -13.19
C TYR A 261 1.32 5.15 -11.86
N ALA A 262 2.09 6.02 -11.21
CA ALA A 262 2.83 5.69 -10.01
C ALA A 262 1.91 5.44 -8.80
N ARG A 263 2.14 4.35 -8.07
CA ARG A 263 1.48 4.01 -6.81
C ARG A 263 2.49 3.42 -5.84
N GLY A 264 2.22 3.59 -4.55
CA GLY A 264 3.11 3.11 -3.49
C GLY A 264 4.32 4.01 -3.29
N LEU A 265 4.44 4.59 -2.10
CA LEU A 265 5.55 5.43 -1.68
C LEU A 265 5.96 4.99 -0.28
N ALA A 266 7.26 4.78 -0.08
CA ALA A 266 7.88 4.49 1.20
C ALA A 266 9.22 5.24 1.30
N PHE A 267 9.60 5.58 2.54
CA PHE A 267 10.87 6.21 2.89
C PHE A 267 11.62 5.37 3.91
#